data_10c1775c929db3d2a3f4566abb158339
#
_entry.id   10c1775c929db3d2a3f4566abb158339
#
_cell.length_a   1.000
_cell.length_b   1.000
_cell.length_c   1.000
_cell.angle_alpha   90.00
_cell.angle_beta   90.00
_cell.angle_gamma   90.00
#
_symmetry.space_group_name_H-M   'P 1'
#
loop_
_entity.id
_entity.type
_entity.pdbx_description
1 polymer ?
#
loop_
_entity_poly.entity_id
_entity_poly.type
_entity_poly.pdbx_seq_one_letter_code
_entity_poly.pdbx_strand_id
1 'polypeptide(L)'
;MKQCPHCKSEILNDSIYCDRCGQHLMICSDCGTFARGKFCPNCGGKNIIDPLEYEQMQQTQSVAHAASVAAAPVVMQPIQLISADGSIVLKIDDATQQYMIGRKSPQFAYDLLSCSRMSREHATICWNQTAGVWQVTDVGSTHGTFVNDQRITPHVACTISNGDKVTFANYEFNIKV
;
A
#
# COMPACT_ATOMS: atom_id res chain seq x y z
N MET A 1 15.23 8.88 10.58
CA MET A 1 16.16 9.93 10.06
C MET A 1 16.53 9.58 8.64
N LYS A 2 16.53 10.53 7.74
CA LYS A 2 16.93 10.35 6.33
C LYS A 2 18.21 11.13 6.05
N GLN A 3 18.90 10.82 4.98
CA GLN A 3 20.12 11.53 4.61
C GLN A 3 19.84 12.56 3.52
N CYS A 4 20.40 13.75 3.70
CA CYS A 4 20.34 14.79 2.68
C CYS A 4 21.01 14.30 1.38
N PRO A 5 20.33 14.37 0.24
CA PRO A 5 20.88 13.92 -1.03
C PRO A 5 22.06 14.77 -1.51
N HIS A 6 22.24 15.97 -0.93
CA HIS A 6 23.27 16.93 -1.32
C HIS A 6 24.56 16.81 -0.51
N CYS A 7 24.46 16.84 0.83
CA CYS A 7 25.61 16.83 1.73
C CYS A 7 25.72 15.56 2.58
N LYS A 8 24.79 14.61 2.43
CA LYS A 8 24.71 13.34 3.16
C LYS A 8 24.57 13.45 4.68
N SER A 9 24.30 14.65 5.20
CA SER A 9 23.99 14.85 6.62
C SER A 9 22.63 14.28 6.97
N GLU A 10 22.46 13.85 8.20
CA GLU A 10 21.17 13.42 8.71
C GLU A 10 20.19 14.59 8.79
N ILE A 11 18.97 14.36 8.35
CA ILE A 11 17.86 15.31 8.33
C ILE A 11 16.61 14.65 8.91
N LEU A 12 15.72 15.45 9.46
CA LEU A 12 14.40 14.99 9.89
C LEU A 12 13.55 14.61 8.66
N ASN A 13 12.60 13.71 8.85
CA ASN A 13 11.78 13.20 7.75
C ASN A 13 10.87 14.27 7.13
N ASP A 14 10.51 15.28 7.92
CA ASP A 14 9.62 16.40 7.63
C ASP A 14 10.36 17.69 7.20
N SER A 15 11.70 17.66 7.13
CA SER A 15 12.49 18.84 6.75
C SER A 15 12.31 19.20 5.29
N ILE A 16 11.96 20.44 5.02
CA ILE A 16 11.86 21.03 3.67
C ILE A 16 13.24 21.49 3.17
N TYR A 17 14.12 21.86 4.09
CA TYR A 17 15.47 22.30 3.83
C TYR A 17 16.46 21.49 4.65
N CYS A 18 17.64 21.29 4.11
CA CYS A 18 18.74 20.73 4.87
C CYS A 18 19.40 21.82 5.74
N ASP A 19 19.38 21.67 7.07
CA ASP A 19 19.94 22.63 8.03
C ASP A 19 21.45 22.83 7.84
N ARG A 20 22.13 21.87 7.21
CA ARG A 20 23.58 21.91 7.03
C ARG A 20 24.05 22.55 5.75
N CYS A 21 23.33 22.37 4.64
CA CYS A 21 23.74 22.94 3.35
C CYS A 21 22.72 23.95 2.81
N GLY A 22 21.61 24.21 3.49
CA GLY A 22 20.56 25.15 3.10
C GLY A 22 19.80 24.75 1.82
N GLN A 23 20.06 23.55 1.30
CA GLN A 23 19.45 23.11 0.05
C GLN A 23 18.01 22.71 0.25
N HIS A 24 17.12 23.16 -0.64
CA HIS A 24 15.72 22.73 -0.68
C HIS A 24 15.63 21.24 -1.02
N LEU A 25 14.84 20.53 -0.25
CA LEU A 25 14.65 19.09 -0.41
C LEU A 25 13.39 18.87 -1.24
N MET A 26 13.49 18.03 -2.23
CA MET A 26 12.38 17.62 -3.08
C MET A 26 12.20 16.12 -2.97
N ILE A 27 10.97 15.64 -3.00
CA ILE A 27 10.64 14.22 -2.86
C ILE A 27 9.86 13.73 -4.07
N CYS A 28 10.11 12.51 -4.48
CA CYS A 28 9.33 11.87 -5.52
C CYS A 28 8.01 11.35 -4.95
N SER A 29 6.88 11.79 -5.49
CA SER A 29 5.55 11.33 -5.06
C SER A 29 5.32 9.85 -5.34
N ASP A 30 6.01 9.28 -6.34
CA ASP A 30 5.80 7.90 -6.74
C ASP A 30 6.50 6.88 -5.82
N CYS A 31 7.65 7.24 -5.22
CA CYS A 31 8.44 6.30 -4.42
C CYS A 31 8.99 6.85 -3.10
N GLY A 32 8.70 8.11 -2.76
CA GLY A 32 9.15 8.74 -1.51
C GLY A 32 10.66 8.99 -1.40
N THR A 33 11.40 8.87 -2.49
CA THR A 33 12.86 9.08 -2.49
C THR A 33 13.17 10.56 -2.72
N PHE A 34 14.14 11.10 -1.97
CA PHE A 34 14.64 12.46 -2.22
C PHE A 34 15.32 12.58 -3.58
N ALA A 35 14.90 13.57 -4.35
CA ALA A 35 15.40 13.84 -5.70
C ALA A 35 16.22 15.12 -5.76
N ARG A 36 17.18 15.18 -6.69
CA ARG A 36 18.06 16.35 -6.95
C ARG A 36 17.70 17.08 -8.22
N GLY A 37 16.50 17.01 -8.70
CA GLY A 37 16.14 17.66 -9.94
C GLY A 37 14.84 17.16 -10.51
N LYS A 38 14.67 17.25 -11.82
CA LYS A 38 13.42 16.93 -12.50
C LYS A 38 13.10 15.44 -12.62
N PHE A 39 13.99 14.56 -12.15
CA PHE A 39 13.84 13.11 -12.26
C PHE A 39 14.23 12.42 -10.95
N CYS A 40 13.45 11.43 -10.54
CA CYS A 40 13.79 10.60 -9.40
C CYS A 40 14.92 9.63 -9.73
N PRO A 41 16.02 9.59 -8.95
CA PRO A 41 17.14 8.69 -9.20
C PRO A 41 16.80 7.21 -8.96
N ASN A 42 15.70 6.94 -8.25
CA ASN A 42 15.29 5.59 -7.87
C ASN A 42 14.29 4.96 -8.86
N CYS A 43 13.24 5.69 -9.23
CA CYS A 43 12.18 5.17 -10.11
C CYS A 43 12.13 5.83 -11.49
N GLY A 44 12.94 6.87 -11.75
CA GLY A 44 12.90 7.64 -12.98
C GLY A 44 11.66 8.53 -13.16
N GLY A 45 10.79 8.58 -12.15
CA GLY A 45 9.58 9.38 -12.15
C GLY A 45 9.88 10.88 -12.26
N LYS A 46 8.94 11.62 -12.85
CA LYS A 46 9.03 13.08 -13.03
C LYS A 46 8.27 13.88 -11.99
N ASN A 47 7.48 13.21 -11.16
CA ASN A 47 6.62 13.82 -10.16
C ASN A 47 7.44 14.11 -8.90
N ILE A 48 8.09 15.26 -8.90
CA ILE A 48 8.93 15.74 -7.80
C ILE A 48 8.19 16.88 -7.13
N ILE A 49 7.88 16.71 -5.85
CA ILE A 49 7.08 17.63 -5.03
C ILE A 49 7.81 18.00 -3.73
N ASP A 50 7.31 19.01 -3.03
CA ASP A 50 7.80 19.37 -1.71
C ASP A 50 7.47 18.29 -0.67
N PRO A 51 8.34 18.08 0.34
CA PRO A 51 8.07 17.13 1.42
C PRO A 51 6.75 17.37 2.15
N LEU A 52 6.35 18.63 2.36
CA LEU A 52 5.07 18.98 2.97
C LEU A 52 3.88 18.59 2.11
N GLU A 53 3.98 18.79 0.80
CA GLU A 53 2.94 18.39 -0.15
C GLU A 53 2.84 16.85 -0.21
N TYR A 54 3.97 16.16 -0.13
CA TYR A 54 4.03 14.71 -0.06
C TYR A 54 3.35 14.15 1.20
N GLU A 55 3.57 14.78 2.36
CA GLU A 55 2.89 14.39 3.61
C GLU A 55 1.39 14.67 3.55
N GLN A 56 0.97 15.80 2.97
CA GLN A 56 -0.43 16.10 2.75
C GLN A 56 -1.10 15.09 1.81
N MET A 57 -0.42 14.68 0.75
CA MET A 57 -0.92 13.64 -0.14
C MET A 57 -1.07 12.29 0.56
N GLN A 58 -0.16 11.94 1.47
CA GLN A 58 -0.30 10.72 2.28
C GLN A 58 -1.45 10.84 3.29
N GLN A 59 -1.66 12.01 3.88
CA GLN A 59 -2.78 12.25 4.80
C GLN A 59 -4.13 12.25 4.07
N THR A 60 -4.21 12.79 2.87
CA THR A 60 -5.45 12.76 2.07
C THR A 60 -5.80 11.37 1.55
N GLN A 61 -4.80 10.50 1.33
CA GLN A 61 -5.05 9.10 1.01
C GLN A 61 -5.50 8.28 2.24
N SER A 62 -5.13 8.72 3.46
CA SER A 62 -5.58 8.11 4.72
C SER A 62 -6.99 8.54 5.12
N VAL A 63 -7.50 9.68 4.65
CA VAL A 63 -8.79 10.23 5.09
C VAL A 63 -9.96 9.99 4.14
N ALA A 64 -9.73 9.36 2.98
CA ALA A 64 -10.84 9.05 2.06
C ALA A 64 -11.75 7.90 2.54
N HIS A 65 -11.44 7.24 3.67
CA HIS A 65 -12.28 6.19 4.27
C HIS A 65 -12.41 6.29 5.80
N ALA A 66 -12.17 7.47 6.39
CA ALA A 66 -12.46 7.71 7.81
C ALA A 66 -13.82 8.43 7.97
N ALA A 67 -14.89 7.80 7.53
CA ALA A 67 -16.23 8.18 7.93
C ALA A 67 -16.78 7.09 8.85
N SER A 68 -16.79 7.45 10.15
CA SER A 68 -17.63 6.83 11.19
C SER A 68 -17.26 5.40 11.61
N VAL A 69 -16.66 5.28 12.80
CA VAL A 69 -17.35 4.53 13.86
C VAL A 69 -16.77 4.89 15.24
N ALA A 70 -17.67 5.21 16.16
CA ALA A 70 -17.46 5.34 17.59
C ALA A 70 -16.87 4.02 18.17
N ALA A 71 -16.04 4.16 19.20
CA ALA A 71 -15.37 3.06 19.90
C ALA A 71 -16.34 2.01 20.44
N ALA A 72 -16.51 0.93 19.69
CA ALA A 72 -16.98 -0.36 20.19
C ALA A 72 -15.77 -1.31 20.26
N PRO A 73 -15.77 -2.36 21.10
CA PRO A 73 -14.67 -3.32 21.11
C PRO A 73 -14.47 -3.87 19.70
N VAL A 74 -13.24 -3.73 19.20
CA VAL A 74 -12.92 -4.07 17.81
C VAL A 74 -12.88 -5.59 17.68
N VAL A 75 -14.02 -6.16 17.41
CA VAL A 75 -14.14 -7.59 17.09
C VAL A 75 -13.75 -7.76 15.64
N MET A 76 -12.68 -8.51 15.42
CA MET A 76 -12.26 -8.89 14.08
C MET A 76 -13.38 -9.66 13.39
N GLN A 77 -13.75 -9.23 12.20
CA GLN A 77 -14.66 -9.96 11.33
C GLN A 77 -13.85 -10.62 10.22
N PRO A 78 -14.09 -11.89 9.93
CA PRO A 78 -13.42 -12.56 8.82
C PRO A 78 -13.80 -11.90 7.50
N ILE A 79 -12.82 -11.80 6.59
CA ILE A 79 -13.09 -11.28 5.25
C ILE A 79 -12.96 -12.37 4.20
N GLN A 80 -13.66 -12.18 3.10
CA GLN A 80 -13.58 -13.02 1.91
C GLN A 80 -13.24 -12.16 0.71
N LEU A 81 -12.30 -12.62 -0.07
CA LEU A 81 -12.02 -12.05 -1.39
C LEU A 81 -12.67 -12.96 -2.43
N ILE A 82 -13.66 -12.45 -3.11
CA ILE A 82 -14.43 -13.21 -4.12
C ILE A 82 -14.05 -12.65 -5.49
N SER A 83 -13.52 -13.51 -6.37
CA SER A 83 -13.19 -13.09 -7.73
C SER A 83 -14.44 -12.59 -8.48
N ALA A 84 -14.25 -11.70 -9.46
CA ALA A 84 -15.36 -11.08 -10.20
C ALA A 84 -16.28 -12.12 -10.88
N ASP A 85 -15.73 -13.26 -11.29
CA ASP A 85 -16.45 -14.40 -11.85
C ASP A 85 -17.00 -15.38 -10.81
N GLY A 86 -16.68 -15.17 -9.52
CA GLY A 86 -17.10 -16.02 -8.42
C GLY A 86 -16.37 -17.37 -8.34
N SER A 87 -15.40 -17.63 -9.20
CA SER A 87 -14.69 -18.93 -9.26
C SER A 87 -13.69 -19.12 -8.12
N ILE A 88 -13.12 -18.02 -7.62
CA ILE A 88 -12.11 -18.02 -6.56
C ILE A 88 -12.69 -17.31 -5.33
N VAL A 89 -12.64 -17.98 -4.17
CA VAL A 89 -13.05 -17.41 -2.89
C VAL A 89 -11.94 -17.64 -1.88
N LEU A 90 -11.20 -16.58 -1.53
CA LEU A 90 -10.18 -16.62 -0.51
C LEU A 90 -10.78 -16.20 0.83
N LYS A 91 -10.76 -17.10 1.81
CA LYS A 91 -11.25 -16.83 3.16
C LYS A 91 -10.09 -16.45 4.07
N ILE A 92 -10.24 -15.36 4.79
CA ILE A 92 -9.28 -14.82 5.72
C ILE A 92 -9.99 -14.61 7.06
N ASP A 93 -9.70 -15.48 8.02
CA ASP A 93 -10.42 -15.59 9.30
C ASP A 93 -9.52 -15.48 10.54
N ASP A 94 -8.21 -15.31 10.38
CA ASP A 94 -7.28 -15.20 11.48
C ASP A 94 -6.59 -13.83 11.49
N ALA A 95 -6.88 -13.02 12.51
CA ALA A 95 -6.31 -11.70 12.70
C ALA A 95 -4.83 -11.71 13.15
N THR A 96 -4.32 -12.85 13.54
CA THR A 96 -2.94 -12.98 14.03
C THR A 96 -1.95 -13.28 12.91
N GLN A 97 -2.45 -13.69 11.75
CA GLN A 97 -1.66 -14.08 10.61
C GLN A 97 -1.62 -12.99 9.54
N GLN A 98 -0.51 -12.97 8.82
CA GLN A 98 -0.37 -12.25 7.58
C GLN A 98 -0.60 -13.21 6.42
N TYR A 99 -1.55 -12.89 5.57
CA TYR A 99 -1.88 -13.70 4.42
C TYR A 99 -1.16 -13.19 3.18
N MET A 100 -0.39 -14.04 2.56
CA MET A 100 0.27 -13.72 1.31
C MET A 100 -0.68 -13.99 0.13
N ILE A 101 -0.83 -13.04 -0.74
CA ILE A 101 -1.56 -13.17 -2.00
C ILE A 101 -0.53 -13.29 -3.14
N GLY A 102 -0.60 -14.36 -3.90
CA GLY A 102 0.32 -14.62 -4.98
C GLY A 102 0.35 -16.11 -5.37
N ARG A 103 0.95 -16.41 -6.51
CA ARG A 103 1.02 -17.80 -7.04
C ARG A 103 1.84 -18.77 -6.17
N LYS A 104 2.66 -18.25 -5.24
CA LYS A 104 3.41 -19.03 -4.24
C LYS A 104 2.86 -18.82 -2.83
N SER A 105 1.62 -18.36 -2.71
CA SER A 105 0.96 -18.24 -1.41
C SER A 105 0.96 -19.58 -0.69
N PRO A 106 1.40 -19.68 0.55
CA PRO A 106 1.27 -20.91 1.33
C PRO A 106 -0.18 -21.24 1.66
N GLN A 107 -1.05 -20.24 1.73
CA GLN A 107 -2.47 -20.42 2.09
C GLN A 107 -3.37 -20.63 0.86
N PHE A 108 -3.07 -19.96 -0.27
CA PHE A 108 -3.97 -19.90 -1.43
C PHE A 108 -3.33 -20.37 -2.74
N ALA A 109 -2.30 -21.24 -2.65
CA ALA A 109 -1.56 -21.69 -3.83
C ALA A 109 -2.45 -22.36 -4.88
N TYR A 110 -3.40 -23.16 -4.45
CA TYR A 110 -4.31 -23.86 -5.38
C TYR A 110 -5.30 -22.92 -6.03
N ASP A 111 -5.86 -22.00 -5.26
CA ASP A 111 -6.89 -21.06 -5.74
C ASP A 111 -6.29 -20.05 -6.74
N LEU A 112 -5.04 -19.64 -6.51
CA LEU A 112 -4.35 -18.64 -7.32
C LEU A 112 -3.44 -19.22 -8.42
N LEU A 113 -3.41 -20.53 -8.59
CA LEU A 113 -2.56 -21.20 -9.57
C LEU A 113 -2.88 -20.78 -11.01
N SER A 114 -4.15 -20.56 -11.32
CA SER A 114 -4.63 -20.10 -12.62
C SER A 114 -4.31 -18.63 -12.91
N CYS A 115 -3.95 -17.86 -11.88
CA CYS A 115 -3.65 -16.43 -11.99
C CYS A 115 -2.24 -16.17 -12.54
N SER A 116 -1.97 -16.55 -13.78
CA SER A 116 -0.62 -16.55 -14.38
C SER A 116 0.08 -15.18 -14.40
N ARG A 117 -0.66 -14.08 -14.46
CA ARG A 117 -0.13 -12.70 -14.45
C ARG A 117 0.16 -12.18 -13.03
N MET A 118 -0.38 -12.83 -12.02
CA MET A 118 -0.08 -12.48 -10.63
C MET A 118 1.37 -12.84 -10.28
N SER A 119 2.06 -11.98 -9.57
CA SER A 119 3.41 -12.25 -9.08
C SER A 119 3.42 -13.46 -8.11
N ARG A 120 4.57 -14.09 -7.94
CA ARG A 120 4.72 -15.21 -6.99
C ARG A 120 4.38 -14.77 -5.56
N GLU A 121 4.92 -13.64 -5.17
CA GLU A 121 4.57 -12.87 -3.99
C GLU A 121 4.06 -11.52 -4.51
N HIS A 122 2.76 -11.25 -4.39
CA HIS A 122 2.14 -10.08 -5.01
C HIS A 122 1.78 -9.03 -3.98
N ALA A 123 1.02 -9.43 -2.98
CA ALA A 123 0.57 -8.57 -1.90
C ALA A 123 0.42 -9.37 -0.61
N THR A 124 0.28 -8.67 0.50
CA THR A 124 -0.06 -9.26 1.78
C THR A 124 -1.31 -8.61 2.34
N ILE A 125 -2.12 -9.40 3.04
CA ILE A 125 -3.31 -8.93 3.77
C ILE A 125 -3.13 -9.25 5.23
N CYS A 126 -3.34 -8.28 6.11
CA CYS A 126 -3.25 -8.42 7.55
C CYS A 126 -4.29 -7.58 8.27
N TRP A 127 -4.64 -8.00 9.48
CA TRP A 127 -5.49 -7.24 10.38
C TRP A 127 -4.66 -6.25 11.18
N ASN A 128 -5.02 -4.99 11.14
CA ASN A 128 -4.43 -3.98 12.00
C ASN A 128 -5.22 -3.91 13.32
N GLN A 129 -4.70 -4.51 14.37
CA GLN A 129 -5.38 -4.57 15.68
C GLN A 129 -5.60 -3.20 16.30
N THR A 130 -4.69 -2.25 16.08
CA THR A 130 -4.79 -0.90 16.65
C THR A 130 -5.88 -0.08 15.97
N ALA A 131 -5.96 -0.18 14.64
CA ALA A 131 -6.95 0.55 13.85
C ALA A 131 -8.27 -0.22 13.69
N GLY A 132 -8.28 -1.53 13.94
CA GLY A 132 -9.46 -2.37 13.79
C GLY A 132 -9.92 -2.54 12.35
N VAL A 133 -8.97 -2.62 11.43
CA VAL A 133 -9.26 -2.69 9.99
C VAL A 133 -8.35 -3.70 9.29
N TRP A 134 -8.84 -4.27 8.20
CA TRP A 134 -8.03 -5.05 7.29
C TRP A 134 -7.18 -4.14 6.40
N GLN A 135 -5.96 -4.55 6.13
CA GLN A 135 -5.04 -3.81 5.29
C GLN A 135 -4.41 -4.72 4.25
N VAL A 136 -4.27 -4.17 3.03
CA VAL A 136 -3.53 -4.79 1.93
C VAL A 136 -2.27 -4.00 1.66
N THR A 137 -1.16 -4.70 1.42
CA THR A 137 0.14 -4.11 1.09
C THR A 137 0.72 -4.80 -0.13
N ASP A 138 1.04 -4.06 -1.17
CA ASP A 138 1.79 -4.57 -2.33
C ASP A 138 3.25 -4.80 -1.95
N VAL A 139 3.79 -5.98 -2.19
CA VAL A 139 5.19 -6.33 -1.83
C VAL A 139 6.18 -6.12 -2.97
N GLY A 140 5.86 -5.26 -3.93
CA GLY A 140 6.68 -5.01 -5.11
C GLY A 140 6.25 -5.86 -6.30
N SER A 141 4.96 -6.00 -6.51
CA SER A 141 4.41 -6.77 -7.62
C SER A 141 4.73 -6.15 -8.98
N THR A 142 4.87 -6.98 -10.02
CA THR A 142 5.20 -6.53 -11.38
C THR A 142 4.09 -5.68 -12.01
N HIS A 143 2.84 -6.03 -11.74
CA HIS A 143 1.68 -5.37 -12.38
C HIS A 143 0.93 -4.44 -11.44
N GLY A 144 1.29 -4.41 -10.17
CA GLY A 144 0.69 -3.57 -9.15
C GLY A 144 -0.58 -4.16 -8.54
N THR A 145 -0.93 -3.60 -7.39
CA THR A 145 -2.18 -3.85 -6.67
C THR A 145 -3.02 -2.58 -6.73
N PHE A 146 -4.33 -2.74 -6.88
CA PHE A 146 -5.27 -1.61 -6.94
C PHE A 146 -6.39 -1.83 -5.93
N VAL A 147 -6.83 -0.76 -5.30
CA VAL A 147 -8.03 -0.73 -4.45
C VAL A 147 -8.98 0.30 -5.03
N ASN A 148 -10.20 -0.12 -5.37
CA ASN A 148 -11.20 0.71 -6.05
C ASN A 148 -10.65 1.44 -7.28
N ASP A 149 -9.92 0.71 -8.13
CA ASP A 149 -9.26 1.18 -9.36
C ASP A 149 -8.09 2.16 -9.13
N GLN A 150 -7.74 2.46 -7.88
CA GLN A 150 -6.56 3.24 -7.54
C GLN A 150 -5.38 2.32 -7.22
N ARG A 151 -4.26 2.54 -7.92
CA ARG A 151 -3.02 1.81 -7.64
C ARG A 151 -2.48 2.19 -6.28
N ILE A 152 -2.25 1.21 -5.42
CA ILE A 152 -1.61 1.44 -4.13
C ILE A 152 -0.08 1.54 -4.28
N THR A 153 0.53 2.31 -3.40
CA THR A 153 2.00 2.44 -3.37
C THR A 153 2.60 1.15 -2.82
N PRO A 154 3.61 0.57 -3.50
CA PRO A 154 4.31 -0.61 -2.99
C PRO A 154 4.86 -0.37 -1.58
N HIS A 155 4.76 -1.39 -0.73
CA HIS A 155 5.20 -1.40 0.67
C HIS A 155 4.48 -0.40 1.59
N VAL A 156 3.37 0.18 1.14
CA VAL A 156 2.48 1.02 1.96
C VAL A 156 1.17 0.28 2.18
N ALA A 157 0.76 0.16 3.44
CA ALA A 157 -0.49 -0.49 3.81
C ALA A 157 -1.68 0.40 3.40
N CYS A 158 -2.65 -0.19 2.71
CA CYS A 158 -3.91 0.43 2.32
C CYS A 158 -5.06 -0.27 3.03
N THR A 159 -5.95 0.47 3.66
CA THR A 159 -7.14 -0.09 4.31
C THR A 159 -8.12 -0.62 3.27
N ILE A 160 -8.70 -1.78 3.57
CA ILE A 160 -9.77 -2.40 2.79
C ILE A 160 -10.98 -2.69 3.66
N SER A 161 -12.16 -2.53 3.10
CA SER A 161 -13.44 -2.64 3.78
C SER A 161 -14.44 -3.48 2.99
N ASN A 162 -15.56 -3.80 3.63
CA ASN A 162 -16.66 -4.52 2.96
C ASN A 162 -17.15 -3.74 1.73
N GLY A 163 -17.23 -4.43 0.60
CA GLY A 163 -17.65 -3.85 -0.68
C GLY A 163 -16.52 -3.23 -1.50
N ASP A 164 -15.31 -3.12 -0.98
CA ASP A 164 -14.17 -2.67 -1.76
C ASP A 164 -13.79 -3.69 -2.83
N LYS A 165 -13.31 -3.18 -3.96
CA LYS A 165 -12.72 -3.95 -5.04
C LYS A 165 -11.19 -3.91 -4.95
N VAL A 166 -10.58 -5.07 -4.82
CA VAL A 166 -9.11 -5.19 -4.84
C VAL A 166 -8.69 -5.95 -6.08
N THR A 167 -7.78 -5.36 -6.86
CA THR A 167 -7.27 -5.96 -8.10
C THR A 167 -5.78 -6.28 -7.95
N PHE A 168 -5.43 -7.54 -8.11
CA PHE A 168 -4.04 -8.01 -8.13
C PHE A 168 -3.63 -8.30 -9.59
N ALA A 169 -2.76 -7.47 -10.15
CA ALA A 169 -2.43 -7.47 -11.58
C ALA A 169 -3.65 -7.15 -12.46
N ASN A 170 -4.36 -8.17 -12.94
CA ASN A 170 -5.58 -8.06 -13.73
C ASN A 170 -6.73 -8.93 -13.17
N TYR A 171 -6.58 -9.43 -11.94
CA TYR A 171 -7.58 -10.27 -11.28
C TYR A 171 -8.31 -9.44 -10.23
N GLU A 172 -9.60 -9.25 -10.45
CA GLU A 172 -10.46 -8.45 -9.59
C GLU A 172 -11.12 -9.33 -8.52
N PHE A 173 -11.10 -8.84 -7.28
CA PHE A 173 -11.74 -9.47 -6.12
C PHE A 173 -12.59 -8.45 -5.39
N ASN A 174 -13.80 -8.84 -5.03
CA ASN A 174 -14.67 -8.06 -4.17
C ASN A 174 -14.47 -8.50 -2.72
N ILE A 175 -14.31 -7.52 -1.84
CA ILE A 175 -14.19 -7.75 -0.40
C ILE A 175 -15.58 -7.92 0.21
N LYS A 176 -15.76 -9.01 0.94
CA LYS A 176 -16.96 -9.28 1.73
C LYS A 176 -16.56 -9.57 3.17
N VAL A 177 -17.16 -8.86 4.10
CA VAL A 177 -17.03 -9.04 5.54
C VAL A 177 -18.27 -9.73 6.08
#